data_921a45ef619ac84a86a098df4978fb62
#
_entry.id   921a45ef619ac84a86a098df4978fb62
#
_cell.length_a   1.000
_cell.length_b   1.000
_cell.length_c   1.000
_cell.angle_alpha   90.00
_cell.angle_beta   90.00
_cell.angle_gamma   90.00
#
_symmetry.space_group_name_H-M   'P 1'
#
loop_
_entity.id
_entity.type
_entity.pdbx_description
1 polymer ?
#
loop_
_entity_poly.entity_id
_entity_poly.type
_entity_poly.pdbx_seq_one_letter_code
_entity_poly.pdbx_strand_id
1 'polypeptide(L)'
;MSAPNSNARADAARTGDYDAARAAAYWSGPRHERGDELAAVLSLGEPAHVNEAYDAWETGVLLDALPNLDAAWGLDLGAGVGRVASRVAPRVRRLACGDLAPGMLARLRANVAKAGVTNVDPLRLQADRLPIRDRALGLVICLGLLEHLPPEARRAALSESARVLRPGGFLALVLNNPESAFLRDPGDNPLRVGAQRENGYYCAVVGSGEILAEASRDFVEGPLGSNVTYSLQRHAARLLPDEARFDARLRPFFALAAAWDRALRPEGPLSRTAADHHLHLLVRR
;
A
#
# COMPACT_ATOMS: atom_id res chain seq x y z
N MET A 1 -11.99 -3.99 -40.11
CA MET A 1 -11.46 -2.74 -39.55
C MET A 1 -12.55 -2.10 -38.71
N SER A 2 -12.62 -2.45 -37.43
CA SER A 2 -13.59 -1.90 -36.49
C SER A 2 -12.92 -0.76 -35.75
N ALA A 3 -13.56 0.41 -35.71
CA ALA A 3 -13.09 1.62 -35.05
C ALA A 3 -12.91 1.41 -33.54
N PRO A 4 -11.90 1.99 -32.91
CA PRO A 4 -11.70 1.88 -31.47
C PRO A 4 -12.85 2.60 -30.73
N ASN A 5 -13.35 1.93 -29.72
CA ASN A 5 -14.45 2.32 -28.86
C ASN A 5 -14.19 3.70 -28.19
N SER A 6 -14.89 4.72 -28.64
CA SER A 6 -14.75 6.12 -28.19
C SER A 6 -15.34 6.40 -26.80
N ASN A 7 -15.87 5.39 -26.11
CA ASN A 7 -16.52 5.55 -24.80
C ASN A 7 -15.58 5.51 -23.59
N ALA A 8 -14.30 5.24 -23.76
CA ALA A 8 -13.34 5.24 -22.64
C ALA A 8 -12.91 6.64 -22.17
N ARG A 9 -13.28 7.70 -22.88
CA ARG A 9 -12.90 9.09 -22.56
C ARG A 9 -13.94 9.89 -21.78
N ALA A 10 -15.11 9.33 -21.50
CA ALA A 10 -16.24 10.07 -20.91
C ALA A 10 -16.36 9.98 -19.38
N ASP A 11 -15.60 9.10 -18.71
CA ASP A 11 -15.71 8.89 -17.26
C ASP A 11 -14.59 9.53 -16.43
N ALA A 12 -14.05 10.66 -16.85
CA ALA A 12 -13.20 11.47 -15.98
C ALA A 12 -14.10 12.23 -14.99
N ALA A 13 -14.58 11.54 -13.94
CA ALA A 13 -15.20 12.18 -12.79
C ALA A 13 -14.22 13.22 -12.21
N ARG A 14 -14.71 14.43 -11.97
CA ARG A 14 -13.94 15.51 -11.36
C ARG A 14 -13.47 15.08 -9.98
N THR A 15 -12.28 15.46 -9.55
CA THR A 15 -11.69 15.18 -8.23
C THR A 15 -12.57 15.64 -7.05
N GLY A 16 -13.66 16.39 -7.30
CA GLY A 16 -14.65 16.81 -6.29
C GLY A 16 -15.72 15.77 -5.94
N ASP A 17 -15.78 14.64 -6.64
CA ASP A 17 -16.88 13.67 -6.49
C ASP A 17 -16.45 12.40 -5.70
N TYR A 18 -15.36 12.44 -4.94
CA TYR A 18 -14.97 11.30 -4.13
C TYR A 18 -15.94 11.07 -2.97
N ASP A 19 -16.55 9.90 -2.97
CA ASP A 19 -17.46 9.42 -1.92
C ASP A 19 -16.81 8.31 -1.10
N ALA A 20 -16.46 8.63 0.14
CA ALA A 20 -15.86 7.69 1.09
C ALA A 20 -16.79 6.51 1.42
N ALA A 21 -18.12 6.69 1.39
CA ALA A 21 -19.06 5.61 1.65
C ALA A 21 -19.07 4.60 0.50
N ARG A 22 -19.00 5.08 -0.75
CA ARG A 22 -18.85 4.20 -1.92
C ARG A 22 -17.51 3.46 -1.92
N ALA A 23 -16.43 4.12 -1.52
CA ALA A 23 -15.13 3.47 -1.34
C ALA A 23 -15.19 2.37 -0.27
N ALA A 24 -15.79 2.66 0.88
CA ALA A 24 -15.97 1.67 1.95
C ALA A 24 -16.83 0.47 1.49
N ALA A 25 -17.88 0.71 0.70
CA ALA A 25 -18.71 -0.35 0.13
C ALA A 25 -17.93 -1.22 -0.86
N TYR A 26 -17.12 -0.62 -1.74
CA TYR A 26 -16.25 -1.36 -2.66
C TYR A 26 -15.29 -2.31 -1.91
N TRP A 27 -14.58 -1.78 -0.92
CA TRP A 27 -13.62 -2.57 -0.15
C TRP A 27 -14.27 -3.61 0.77
N SER A 28 -15.54 -3.38 1.20
CA SER A 28 -16.30 -4.35 2.02
C SER A 28 -16.97 -5.45 1.22
N GLY A 29 -17.25 -5.23 -0.07
CA GLY A 29 -18.01 -6.13 -0.94
C GLY A 29 -17.16 -6.71 -2.07
N PRO A 30 -17.15 -6.10 -3.28
CA PRO A 30 -16.57 -6.72 -4.47
C PRO A 30 -15.09 -7.10 -4.30
N ARG A 31 -14.34 -6.32 -3.54
CA ARG A 31 -12.91 -6.56 -3.30
C ARG A 31 -12.70 -7.64 -2.25
N HIS A 32 -13.48 -7.59 -1.18
CA HIS A 32 -13.43 -8.55 -0.09
C HIS A 32 -13.86 -9.95 -0.49
N GLU A 33 -14.86 -10.08 -1.37
CA GLU A 33 -15.44 -11.36 -1.77
C GLU A 33 -14.61 -12.13 -2.81
N ARG A 34 -13.78 -11.43 -3.59
CA ARG A 34 -13.12 -11.98 -4.79
C ARG A 34 -11.73 -12.54 -4.58
N GLY A 35 -11.13 -12.44 -3.40
CA GLY A 35 -9.73 -12.79 -3.24
C GLY A 35 -9.44 -13.71 -2.08
N ASP A 36 -8.34 -14.45 -2.18
CA ASP A 36 -7.61 -14.87 -1.00
C ASP A 36 -7.17 -13.63 -0.19
N GLU A 37 -6.56 -13.84 0.97
CA GLU A 37 -6.22 -12.74 1.88
C GLU A 37 -5.32 -11.69 1.25
N LEU A 38 -4.34 -12.08 0.42
CA LEU A 38 -3.43 -11.14 -0.26
C LEU A 38 -4.08 -10.50 -1.48
N ALA A 39 -4.80 -11.26 -2.30
CA ALA A 39 -5.48 -10.72 -3.47
C ALA A 39 -6.57 -9.71 -3.11
N ALA A 40 -7.16 -9.80 -1.92
CA ALA A 40 -8.12 -8.82 -1.43
C ALA A 40 -7.53 -7.41 -1.26
N VAL A 41 -6.24 -7.29 -0.96
CA VAL A 41 -5.58 -6.00 -0.65
C VAL A 41 -4.42 -5.65 -1.59
N LEU A 42 -3.90 -6.63 -2.36
CA LEU A 42 -2.86 -6.42 -3.36
C LEU A 42 -3.45 -6.46 -4.78
N SER A 43 -3.04 -7.36 -5.62
CA SER A 43 -3.48 -7.42 -7.02
C SER A 43 -4.37 -8.62 -7.31
N LEU A 44 -5.64 -8.36 -7.69
CA LEU A 44 -6.60 -9.42 -8.04
C LEU A 44 -6.22 -10.20 -9.30
N GLY A 45 -5.56 -9.55 -10.24
CA GLY A 45 -5.22 -10.15 -11.55
C GLY A 45 -3.88 -10.87 -11.58
N GLU A 46 -3.16 -10.91 -10.47
CA GLU A 46 -1.86 -11.55 -10.39
C GLU A 46 -1.96 -12.94 -9.74
N PRO A 47 -1.08 -13.87 -10.12
CA PRO A 47 -0.94 -15.15 -9.45
C PRO A 47 -0.63 -14.99 -7.96
N ALA A 48 -1.03 -15.97 -7.14
CA ALA A 48 -0.79 -15.93 -5.68
C ALA A 48 0.70 -15.74 -5.34
N HIS A 49 1.61 -16.42 -6.04
CA HIS A 49 3.05 -16.30 -5.81
C HIS A 49 3.63 -14.89 -6.08
N VAL A 50 2.99 -14.11 -6.96
CA VAL A 50 3.37 -12.70 -7.21
C VAL A 50 2.97 -11.84 -6.02
N ASN A 51 1.77 -11.98 -5.51
CA ASN A 51 1.29 -11.27 -4.32
C ASN A 51 2.09 -11.67 -3.06
N GLU A 52 2.41 -12.97 -2.90
CA GLU A 52 3.23 -13.49 -1.80
C GLU A 52 4.64 -12.87 -1.80
N ALA A 53 5.27 -12.78 -2.98
CA ALA A 53 6.59 -12.19 -3.11
C ALA A 53 6.57 -10.68 -2.81
N TYR A 54 5.57 -9.95 -3.30
CA TYR A 54 5.40 -8.54 -2.99
C TYR A 54 5.24 -8.31 -1.48
N ASP A 55 4.35 -9.06 -0.84
CA ASP A 55 4.12 -8.99 0.59
C ASP A 55 5.38 -9.32 1.41
N ALA A 56 6.15 -10.32 0.97
CA ALA A 56 7.40 -10.71 1.62
C ALA A 56 8.47 -9.62 1.52
N TRP A 57 8.61 -8.98 0.34
CA TRP A 57 9.51 -7.85 0.15
C TRP A 57 9.11 -6.67 1.03
N GLU A 58 7.87 -6.18 0.87
CA GLU A 58 7.37 -4.98 1.53
C GLU A 58 7.44 -5.10 3.05
N THR A 59 6.86 -6.17 3.60
CA THR A 59 6.85 -6.40 5.04
C THR A 59 8.23 -6.71 5.58
N GLY A 60 9.05 -7.46 4.82
CA GLY A 60 10.42 -7.80 5.19
C GLY A 60 11.31 -6.57 5.32
N VAL A 61 11.32 -5.69 4.31
CA VAL A 61 12.09 -4.44 4.34
C VAL A 61 11.63 -3.53 5.50
N LEU A 62 10.32 -3.42 5.72
CA LEU A 62 9.77 -2.65 6.83
C LEU A 62 10.28 -3.18 8.18
N LEU A 63 10.16 -4.48 8.43
CA LEU A 63 10.55 -5.08 9.71
C LEU A 63 12.05 -4.98 9.97
N ASP A 64 12.88 -5.05 8.93
CA ASP A 64 14.35 -4.91 9.09
C ASP A 64 14.75 -3.48 9.45
N ALA A 65 13.94 -2.49 9.07
CA ALA A 65 14.24 -1.08 9.28
C ALA A 65 13.63 -0.51 10.57
N LEU A 66 12.57 -1.13 11.08
CA LEU A 66 11.93 -0.65 12.31
C LEU A 66 12.86 -0.90 13.52
N PRO A 67 13.13 0.15 14.32
CA PRO A 67 13.83 -0.02 15.59
C PRO A 67 12.94 -0.76 16.61
N ASN A 68 13.46 -1.02 17.79
CA ASN A 68 12.64 -1.50 18.89
C ASN A 68 11.63 -0.45 19.33
N LEU A 69 10.36 -0.79 19.26
CA LEU A 69 9.22 0.05 19.60
C LEU A 69 8.32 -0.57 20.69
N ASP A 70 8.83 -1.52 21.48
CA ASP A 70 8.06 -2.29 22.47
C ASP A 70 7.23 -1.42 23.43
N ALA A 71 7.72 -0.22 23.75
CA ALA A 71 7.00 0.72 24.59
C ALA A 71 6.02 1.64 23.83
N ALA A 72 6.04 1.64 22.50
CA ALA A 72 5.28 2.56 21.68
C ALA A 72 3.90 2.00 21.29
N TRP A 73 2.96 2.91 21.11
CA TRP A 73 1.72 2.62 20.40
C TRP A 73 1.93 2.87 18.90
N GLY A 74 1.35 2.00 18.08
CA GLY A 74 1.38 2.13 16.63
C GLY A 74 -0.01 2.23 16.02
N LEU A 75 -0.07 2.68 14.77
CA LEU A 75 -1.25 2.68 13.91
C LEU A 75 -0.89 2.05 12.57
N ASP A 76 -1.63 1.05 12.14
CA ASP A 76 -1.69 0.56 10.77
C ASP A 76 -2.88 1.24 10.08
N LEU A 77 -2.62 2.18 9.19
CA LEU A 77 -3.60 3.04 8.54
C LEU A 77 -3.93 2.50 7.14
N GLY A 78 -5.18 2.11 6.93
CA GLY A 78 -5.59 1.31 5.78
C GLY A 78 -5.22 -0.17 5.97
N ALA A 79 -5.42 -0.71 7.18
CA ALA A 79 -4.93 -2.02 7.59
C ALA A 79 -5.50 -3.19 6.79
N GLY A 80 -6.59 -2.99 6.04
CA GLY A 80 -7.22 -4.00 5.22
C GLY A 80 -7.55 -5.28 6.00
N VAL A 81 -7.05 -6.42 5.53
CA VAL A 81 -7.23 -7.73 6.17
C VAL A 81 -6.21 -8.03 7.28
N GLY A 82 -5.33 -7.07 7.62
CA GLY A 82 -4.36 -7.21 8.71
C GLY A 82 -3.08 -7.97 8.33
N ARG A 83 -2.71 -8.03 7.05
CA ARG A 83 -1.49 -8.74 6.59
C ARG A 83 -0.20 -8.21 7.23
N VAL A 84 -0.09 -6.89 7.41
CA VAL A 84 1.05 -6.23 8.04
C VAL A 84 0.91 -6.26 9.56
N ALA A 85 -0.31 -6.06 10.06
CA ALA A 85 -0.62 -5.98 11.49
C ALA A 85 -0.08 -7.17 12.29
N SER A 86 -0.30 -8.39 11.82
CA SER A 86 0.14 -9.60 12.53
C SER A 86 1.67 -9.71 12.68
N ARG A 87 2.43 -9.10 11.77
CA ARG A 87 3.89 -9.13 11.76
C ARG A 87 4.52 -7.97 12.53
N VAL A 88 3.85 -6.80 12.55
CA VAL A 88 4.34 -5.59 13.24
C VAL A 88 3.88 -5.56 14.70
N ALA A 89 2.72 -6.12 15.03
CA ALA A 89 2.20 -6.13 16.39
C ALA A 89 3.22 -6.61 17.44
N PRO A 90 4.07 -7.65 17.20
CA PRO A 90 5.10 -8.07 18.15
C PRO A 90 6.22 -7.03 18.39
N ARG A 91 6.31 -5.97 17.57
CA ARG A 91 7.33 -4.91 17.66
C ARG A 91 6.86 -3.67 18.41
N VAL A 92 5.59 -3.62 18.81
CA VAL A 92 4.97 -2.45 19.46
C VAL A 92 4.19 -2.90 20.70
N ARG A 93 4.01 -1.99 21.64
CA ARG A 93 3.17 -2.27 22.83
C ARG A 93 1.73 -2.60 22.45
N ARG A 94 1.15 -1.84 21.52
CA ARG A 94 -0.19 -2.01 21.01
C ARG A 94 -0.31 -1.40 19.61
N LEU A 95 -1.05 -2.04 18.73
CA LEU A 95 -1.25 -1.60 17.36
C LEU A 95 -2.74 -1.36 17.10
N ALA A 96 -3.12 -0.10 16.90
CA ALA A 96 -4.41 0.23 16.33
C ALA A 96 -4.39 -0.11 14.82
N CYS A 97 -5.42 -0.77 14.31
CA CYS A 97 -5.55 -1.12 12.90
C CYS A 97 -6.78 -0.44 12.33
N GLY A 98 -6.54 0.67 11.64
CA GLY A 98 -7.58 1.54 11.11
C GLY A 98 -7.95 1.21 9.67
N ASP A 99 -9.23 1.02 9.39
CA ASP A 99 -9.74 0.90 8.02
C ASP A 99 -11.14 1.53 7.92
N LEU A 100 -11.47 2.03 6.72
CA LEU A 100 -12.79 2.60 6.44
C LEU A 100 -13.85 1.52 6.24
N ALA A 101 -13.44 0.35 5.69
CA ALA A 101 -14.30 -0.71 5.24
C ALA A 101 -14.62 -1.74 6.34
N PRO A 102 -15.89 -1.88 6.78
CA PRO A 102 -16.25 -2.84 7.81
C PRO A 102 -15.94 -4.30 7.45
N GLY A 103 -16.06 -4.67 6.17
CA GLY A 103 -15.72 -6.01 5.68
C GLY A 103 -14.24 -6.34 5.88
N MET A 104 -13.34 -5.40 5.59
CA MET A 104 -11.91 -5.54 5.84
C MET A 104 -11.62 -5.72 7.34
N LEU A 105 -12.22 -4.91 8.20
CA LEU A 105 -12.05 -5.04 9.65
C LEU A 105 -12.58 -6.36 10.21
N ALA A 106 -13.63 -6.92 9.63
CA ALA A 106 -14.14 -8.23 10.03
C ALA A 106 -13.12 -9.33 9.72
N ARG A 107 -12.51 -9.31 8.52
CA ARG A 107 -11.43 -10.24 8.16
C ARG A 107 -10.17 -10.01 8.99
N LEU A 108 -9.79 -8.77 9.23
CA LEU A 108 -8.65 -8.44 10.10
C LEU A 108 -8.82 -9.08 11.48
N ARG A 109 -10.01 -8.95 12.11
CA ARG A 109 -10.28 -9.59 13.41
C ARG A 109 -10.08 -11.10 13.37
N ALA A 110 -10.60 -11.75 12.33
CA ALA A 110 -10.46 -13.20 12.15
C ALA A 110 -8.98 -13.60 11.96
N ASN A 111 -8.23 -12.84 11.15
CA ASN A 111 -6.84 -13.14 10.82
C ASN A 111 -5.90 -12.96 12.03
N VAL A 112 -6.04 -11.86 12.79
CA VAL A 112 -5.22 -11.63 13.98
C VAL A 112 -5.54 -12.63 15.07
N ALA A 113 -6.81 -13.03 15.23
CA ALA A 113 -7.20 -14.09 16.17
C ALA A 113 -6.60 -15.44 15.77
N LYS A 114 -6.66 -15.81 14.50
CA LYS A 114 -6.05 -17.03 13.96
C LYS A 114 -4.53 -17.05 14.15
N ALA A 115 -3.87 -15.89 14.03
CA ALA A 115 -2.45 -15.72 14.26
C ALA A 115 -2.06 -15.65 15.75
N GLY A 116 -3.02 -15.68 16.67
CA GLY A 116 -2.78 -15.57 18.12
C GLY A 116 -2.28 -14.19 18.57
N VAL A 117 -2.51 -13.14 17.76
CA VAL A 117 -2.07 -11.78 18.08
C VAL A 117 -3.11 -11.10 18.96
N THR A 118 -2.70 -10.63 20.14
CA THR A 118 -3.61 -10.10 21.18
C THR A 118 -3.50 -8.60 21.43
N ASN A 119 -2.47 -7.94 20.87
CA ASN A 119 -2.22 -6.52 21.07
C ASN A 119 -2.61 -5.66 19.86
N VAL A 120 -3.64 -6.07 19.12
CA VAL A 120 -4.20 -5.38 17.95
C VAL A 120 -5.62 -4.91 18.26
N ASP A 121 -5.91 -3.65 17.92
CA ASP A 121 -7.24 -3.03 18.06
C ASP A 121 -7.79 -2.62 16.68
N PRO A 122 -8.72 -3.37 16.10
CA PRO A 122 -9.39 -2.98 14.86
C PRO A 122 -10.35 -1.81 15.08
N LEU A 123 -10.14 -0.71 14.36
CA LEU A 123 -10.91 0.55 14.48
C LEU A 123 -11.44 0.99 13.12
N ARG A 124 -12.72 1.34 13.06
CA ARG A 124 -13.26 2.02 11.89
C ARG A 124 -12.92 3.50 11.94
N LEU A 125 -12.11 3.98 10.98
CA LEU A 125 -11.71 5.38 10.90
C LEU A 125 -11.46 5.82 9.45
N GLN A 126 -11.42 7.13 9.25
CA GLN A 126 -10.99 7.78 8.01
C GLN A 126 -9.57 8.31 8.19
N ALA A 127 -8.75 8.19 7.14
CA ALA A 127 -7.35 8.57 7.21
C ALA A 127 -7.12 10.09 7.34
N ASP A 128 -8.05 10.88 6.81
CA ASP A 128 -8.03 12.34 6.82
C ASP A 128 -8.50 12.97 8.16
N ARG A 129 -8.95 12.14 9.10
CA ARG A 129 -9.42 12.59 10.43
C ARG A 129 -9.26 11.46 11.46
N LEU A 130 -8.11 11.41 12.11
CA LEU A 130 -7.80 10.36 13.07
C LEU A 130 -8.36 10.69 14.47
N PRO A 131 -9.16 9.79 15.09
CA PRO A 131 -9.67 9.97 16.46
C PRO A 131 -8.58 9.64 17.49
N ILE A 132 -7.38 10.13 17.28
CA ILE A 132 -6.19 9.89 18.08
C ILE A 132 -5.63 11.26 18.48
N ARG A 133 -5.24 11.40 19.74
CA ARG A 133 -4.66 12.64 20.26
C ARG A 133 -3.28 12.90 19.67
N ASP A 134 -2.86 14.15 19.71
CA ASP A 134 -1.55 14.58 19.24
C ASP A 134 -0.41 13.84 19.94
N ARG A 135 0.64 13.51 19.18
CA ARG A 135 1.90 12.94 19.69
C ARG A 135 1.73 11.67 20.53
N ALA A 136 0.66 10.90 20.28
CA ALA A 136 0.35 9.68 21.04
C ALA A 136 1.09 8.44 20.52
N LEU A 137 1.53 8.46 19.26
CA LEU A 137 2.06 7.29 18.56
C LEU A 137 3.57 7.37 18.34
N GLY A 138 4.24 6.21 18.37
CA GLY A 138 5.62 6.07 17.94
C GLY A 138 5.77 5.56 16.49
N LEU A 139 4.68 5.00 15.93
CA LEU A 139 4.68 4.42 14.60
C LEU A 139 3.33 4.65 13.91
N VAL A 140 3.36 5.08 12.65
CA VAL A 140 2.25 5.00 11.72
C VAL A 140 2.72 4.23 10.48
N ILE A 141 1.97 3.24 10.06
CA ILE A 141 2.19 2.45 8.86
C ILE A 141 1.06 2.82 7.89
N CYS A 142 1.41 3.15 6.65
CA CYS A 142 0.46 3.50 5.60
C CYS A 142 0.95 2.91 4.27
N LEU A 143 0.67 1.62 4.07
CA LEU A 143 1.13 0.85 2.93
C LEU A 143 -0.04 0.57 1.97
N GLY A 144 0.03 1.12 0.75
CA GLY A 144 -1.00 0.89 -0.27
C GLY A 144 -2.33 1.59 0.01
N LEU A 145 -2.32 2.76 0.69
CA LEU A 145 -3.52 3.54 0.95
C LEU A 145 -3.56 4.87 0.19
N LEU A 146 -2.43 5.59 0.11
CA LEU A 146 -2.43 6.97 -0.39
C LEU A 146 -2.89 7.08 -1.84
N GLU A 147 -2.66 6.07 -2.66
CA GLU A 147 -3.17 5.97 -4.03
C GLU A 147 -4.69 5.83 -4.12
N HIS A 148 -5.35 5.43 -3.04
CA HIS A 148 -6.80 5.28 -2.94
C HIS A 148 -7.49 6.51 -2.35
N LEU A 149 -6.75 7.59 -2.13
CA LEU A 149 -7.24 8.86 -1.61
C LEU A 149 -7.11 9.98 -2.65
N PRO A 150 -8.14 10.83 -2.81
CA PRO A 150 -8.00 12.03 -3.62
C PRO A 150 -6.97 12.99 -3.00
N PRO A 151 -6.43 13.95 -3.77
CA PRO A 151 -5.32 14.80 -3.34
C PRO A 151 -5.55 15.49 -1.99
N GLU A 152 -6.74 15.98 -1.73
CA GLU A 152 -7.06 16.66 -0.47
C GLU A 152 -7.08 15.71 0.72
N ALA A 153 -7.73 14.55 0.60
CA ALA A 153 -7.77 13.54 1.65
C ALA A 153 -6.38 12.95 1.90
N ARG A 154 -5.56 12.80 0.86
CA ARG A 154 -4.17 12.35 0.96
C ARG A 154 -3.31 13.33 1.76
N ARG A 155 -3.37 14.64 1.46
CA ARG A 155 -2.68 15.67 2.22
C ARG A 155 -3.14 15.71 3.69
N ALA A 156 -4.45 15.59 3.92
CA ALA A 156 -4.99 15.51 5.26
C ALA A 156 -4.50 14.28 6.02
N ALA A 157 -4.43 13.10 5.38
CA ALA A 157 -3.90 11.87 5.99
C ALA A 157 -2.42 11.99 6.38
N LEU A 158 -1.58 12.65 5.54
CA LEU A 158 -0.19 12.94 5.89
C LEU A 158 -0.08 13.90 7.07
N SER A 159 -0.89 14.97 7.08
CA SER A 159 -0.95 15.93 8.19
C SER A 159 -1.42 15.28 9.49
N GLU A 160 -2.44 14.45 9.44
CA GLU A 160 -2.93 13.69 10.59
C GLU A 160 -1.88 12.69 11.11
N SER A 161 -1.19 11.99 10.21
CA SER A 161 -0.07 11.12 10.58
C SER A 161 1.03 11.89 11.31
N ALA A 162 1.38 13.10 10.83
CA ALA A 162 2.34 13.97 11.50
C ALA A 162 1.84 14.45 12.86
N ARG A 163 0.54 14.78 12.99
CA ARG A 163 -0.07 15.26 14.23
C ARG A 163 -0.05 14.19 15.33
N VAL A 164 -0.42 12.94 14.97
CA VAL A 164 -0.53 11.85 15.96
C VAL A 164 0.82 11.27 16.36
N LEU A 165 1.86 11.40 15.51
CA LEU A 165 3.21 10.94 15.81
C LEU A 165 3.91 11.89 16.78
N ARG A 166 4.58 11.30 17.78
CA ARG A 166 5.52 12.04 18.63
C ARG A 166 6.76 12.45 17.82
N PRO A 167 7.48 13.51 18.22
CA PRO A 167 8.81 13.79 17.65
C PRO A 167 9.72 12.55 17.74
N GLY A 168 10.43 12.26 16.64
CA GLY A 168 11.21 11.03 16.50
C GLY A 168 10.39 9.76 16.24
N GLY A 169 9.06 9.86 16.11
CA GLY A 169 8.21 8.75 15.65
C GLY A 169 8.35 8.50 14.15
N PHE A 170 7.88 7.34 13.70
CA PHE A 170 8.10 6.83 12.35
C PHE A 170 6.81 6.78 11.55
N LEU A 171 6.86 7.23 10.30
CA LEU A 171 5.84 7.02 9.28
C LEU A 171 6.43 6.13 8.18
N ALA A 172 5.89 4.92 8.02
CA ALA A 172 6.26 4.01 6.95
C ALA A 172 5.27 4.16 5.77
N LEU A 173 5.80 4.39 4.57
CA LEU A 173 5.03 4.55 3.34
C LEU A 173 5.52 3.59 2.26
N VAL A 174 4.60 3.01 1.50
CA VAL A 174 4.91 2.49 0.17
C VAL A 174 4.29 3.42 -0.86
N LEU A 175 5.09 3.83 -1.82
CA LEU A 175 4.69 4.76 -2.87
C LEU A 175 4.95 4.16 -4.24
N ASN A 176 4.00 4.38 -5.15
CA ASN A 176 4.17 4.04 -6.55
C ASN A 176 5.29 4.88 -7.18
N ASN A 177 6.01 4.28 -8.11
CA ASN A 177 7.05 4.95 -8.89
C ASN A 177 6.56 5.26 -10.33
N PRO A 178 6.05 6.45 -10.59
CA PRO A 178 5.58 6.82 -11.93
C PRO A 178 6.70 6.94 -12.97
N GLU A 179 7.98 6.95 -12.53
CA GLU A 179 9.14 6.95 -13.42
C GLU A 179 9.52 5.53 -13.86
N SER A 180 8.94 4.49 -13.26
CA SER A 180 9.14 3.12 -13.71
C SER A 180 8.82 2.98 -15.19
N ALA A 181 9.73 2.35 -15.95
CA ALA A 181 9.52 2.08 -17.37
C ALA A 181 8.22 1.30 -17.64
N PHE A 182 7.76 0.53 -16.64
CA PHE A 182 6.55 -0.28 -16.72
C PHE A 182 5.27 0.48 -16.37
N LEU A 183 5.38 1.56 -15.60
CA LEU A 183 4.24 2.41 -15.23
C LEU A 183 4.14 3.69 -16.09
N ARG A 184 5.16 3.95 -16.90
CA ARG A 184 5.23 5.14 -17.77
C ARG A 184 4.27 5.12 -18.95
N ASP A 185 3.81 3.96 -19.38
CA ASP A 185 2.95 3.88 -20.56
C ASP A 185 1.62 4.59 -20.29
N PRO A 186 1.37 5.74 -20.95
CA PRO A 186 0.14 6.51 -20.72
C PRO A 186 -1.10 5.88 -21.37
N GLY A 187 -0.90 4.83 -22.20
CA GLY A 187 -1.96 4.36 -23.08
C GLY A 187 -3.08 3.63 -22.37
N ASP A 188 -2.77 2.75 -21.41
CA ASP A 188 -3.73 1.77 -20.90
C ASP A 188 -3.71 1.53 -19.39
N ASN A 189 -2.98 2.34 -18.60
CA ASN A 189 -3.00 2.14 -17.16
C ASN A 189 -4.19 2.88 -16.52
N PRO A 190 -5.30 2.18 -16.22
CA PRO A 190 -6.49 2.80 -15.64
C PRO A 190 -6.24 3.35 -14.22
N LEU A 191 -5.07 3.08 -13.63
CA LEU A 191 -4.69 3.54 -12.30
C LEU A 191 -4.24 5.02 -12.28
N ARG A 192 -3.97 5.63 -13.45
CA ARG A 192 -3.48 7.02 -13.53
C ARG A 192 -4.56 8.09 -13.48
N VAL A 193 -5.83 7.73 -13.58
CA VAL A 193 -6.90 8.68 -13.86
C VAL A 193 -7.34 9.48 -12.64
N GLY A 194 -7.06 9.02 -11.42
CA GLY A 194 -7.43 9.75 -10.21
C GLY A 194 -8.92 10.06 -10.09
N ALA A 195 -9.78 9.16 -10.59
CA ALA A 195 -11.21 9.27 -10.56
C ALA A 195 -11.86 8.11 -9.82
N GLN A 196 -12.94 8.36 -9.10
CA GLN A 196 -13.72 7.28 -8.50
C GLN A 196 -14.62 6.63 -9.56
N ARG A 197 -14.50 5.30 -9.71
CA ARG A 197 -15.32 4.52 -10.64
C ARG A 197 -16.74 4.33 -10.09
N GLU A 198 -17.67 3.94 -10.95
CA GLU A 198 -19.06 3.66 -10.56
C GLU A 198 -19.16 2.63 -9.42
N ASN A 199 -18.29 1.63 -9.39
CA ASN A 199 -18.25 0.64 -8.32
C ASN A 199 -17.65 1.15 -7.00
N GLY A 200 -17.25 2.42 -6.91
CA GLY A 200 -16.64 3.03 -5.72
C GLY A 200 -15.11 2.97 -5.66
N TYR A 201 -14.45 2.22 -6.55
CA TYR A 201 -12.99 2.15 -6.57
C TYR A 201 -12.38 3.48 -7.01
N TYR A 202 -11.43 3.98 -6.23
CA TYR A 202 -10.57 5.10 -6.59
C TYR A 202 -9.11 4.67 -6.56
N CYS A 203 -8.35 5.06 -7.55
CA CYS A 203 -6.89 4.94 -7.53
C CYS A 203 -6.25 6.03 -8.38
N ALA A 204 -5.15 6.57 -7.90
CA ALA A 204 -4.30 7.51 -8.61
C ALA A 204 -2.84 7.16 -8.38
N VAL A 205 -2.08 6.93 -9.44
CA VAL A 205 -0.63 6.80 -9.34
C VAL A 205 -0.04 8.17 -9.11
N VAL A 206 0.48 8.40 -7.92
CA VAL A 206 1.09 9.67 -7.50
C VAL A 206 2.58 9.46 -7.36
N GLY A 207 3.35 10.43 -7.83
CA GLY A 207 4.80 10.37 -7.75
C GLY A 207 5.30 10.39 -6.31
N SER A 208 6.24 9.52 -5.98
CA SER A 208 6.91 9.54 -4.67
C SER A 208 7.47 10.93 -4.34
N GLY A 209 8.04 11.64 -5.33
CA GLY A 209 8.54 12.99 -5.15
C GLY A 209 7.47 14.01 -4.72
N GLU A 210 6.23 13.90 -5.23
CA GLU A 210 5.12 14.75 -4.81
C GLU A 210 4.75 14.50 -3.35
N ILE A 211 4.58 13.24 -2.98
CA ILE A 211 4.23 12.85 -1.61
C ILE A 211 5.32 13.24 -0.62
N LEU A 212 6.58 13.00 -0.96
CA LEU A 212 7.71 13.35 -0.12
C LEU A 212 7.89 14.86 0.03
N ALA A 213 7.63 15.63 -1.02
CA ALA A 213 7.61 17.09 -0.95
C ALA A 213 6.50 17.59 0.02
N GLU A 214 5.30 17.03 -0.06
CA GLU A 214 4.21 17.32 0.87
C GLU A 214 4.58 16.94 2.33
N ALA A 215 5.24 15.79 2.53
CA ALA A 215 5.64 15.30 3.85
C ALA A 215 6.85 16.04 4.43
N SER A 216 7.71 16.66 3.59
CA SER A 216 9.00 17.23 4.00
C SER A 216 8.92 18.33 5.06
N ARG A 217 7.77 18.98 5.19
CA ARG A 217 7.51 19.97 6.24
C ARG A 217 7.59 19.37 7.64
N ASP A 218 7.08 18.17 7.80
CA ASP A 218 6.86 17.51 9.07
C ASP A 218 7.81 16.34 9.34
N PHE A 219 8.47 15.85 8.30
CA PHE A 219 9.30 14.66 8.35
C PHE A 219 10.70 14.89 7.76
N VAL A 220 11.61 14.02 8.18
CA VAL A 220 12.89 13.79 7.52
C VAL A 220 12.81 12.43 6.84
N GLU A 221 13.22 12.38 5.59
CA GLU A 221 13.17 11.14 4.80
C GLU A 221 14.30 10.19 5.16
N GLY A 222 13.95 8.89 5.17
CA GLY A 222 14.88 7.78 5.16
C GLY A 222 14.41 6.76 4.12
N PRO A 223 15.09 6.59 2.98
CA PRO A 223 14.74 5.56 2.02
C PRO A 223 14.97 4.19 2.64
N LEU A 224 14.10 3.22 2.36
CA LEU A 224 14.25 1.84 2.81
C LEU A 224 14.58 0.86 1.69
N GLY A 225 14.27 1.20 0.44
CA GLY A 225 14.54 0.37 -0.71
C GLY A 225 13.41 0.29 -1.72
N SER A 226 13.67 -0.42 -2.79
CA SER A 226 12.81 -0.52 -3.98
C SER A 226 12.69 -1.95 -4.45
N ASN A 227 11.59 -2.30 -5.11
CA ASN A 227 11.34 -3.65 -5.60
C ASN A 227 11.78 -3.84 -7.07
N VAL A 228 13.04 -3.61 -7.37
CA VAL A 228 13.60 -3.64 -8.73
C VAL A 228 13.51 -5.03 -9.36
N THR A 229 14.09 -6.04 -8.70
CA THR A 229 14.16 -7.41 -9.23
C THR A 229 12.77 -8.04 -9.31
N TYR A 230 11.94 -7.81 -8.30
CA TYR A 230 10.54 -8.22 -8.30
C TYR A 230 9.76 -7.60 -9.49
N SER A 231 9.91 -6.29 -9.72
CA SER A 231 9.19 -5.60 -10.79
C SER A 231 9.60 -6.10 -12.16
N LEU A 232 10.90 -6.22 -12.42
CA LEU A 232 11.42 -6.79 -13.67
C LEU A 232 10.85 -8.19 -13.94
N GLN A 233 10.85 -9.04 -12.92
CA GLN A 233 10.35 -10.41 -13.05
C GLN A 233 8.84 -10.46 -13.25
N ARG A 234 8.08 -9.62 -12.52
CA ARG A 234 6.63 -9.51 -12.66
C ARG A 234 6.24 -9.12 -14.08
N HIS A 235 6.89 -8.10 -14.63
CA HIS A 235 6.58 -7.65 -15.98
C HIS A 235 7.05 -8.64 -17.05
N ALA A 236 8.20 -9.29 -16.86
CA ALA A 236 8.63 -10.37 -17.76
C ALA A 236 7.64 -11.55 -17.74
N ALA A 237 7.15 -11.95 -16.58
CA ALA A 237 6.17 -13.03 -16.47
C ALA A 237 4.84 -12.71 -17.17
N ARG A 238 4.45 -11.44 -17.30
CA ARG A 238 3.25 -11.03 -18.06
C ARG A 238 3.34 -11.26 -19.56
N LEU A 239 4.55 -11.50 -20.08
CA LEU A 239 4.76 -11.88 -21.47
C LEU A 239 4.52 -13.38 -21.72
N LEU A 240 4.39 -14.17 -20.65
CA LEU A 240 4.07 -15.59 -20.75
C LEU A 240 2.56 -15.80 -20.97
N PRO A 241 2.16 -16.91 -21.63
CA PRO A 241 0.77 -17.35 -21.63
C PRO A 241 0.25 -17.53 -20.19
N ASP A 242 -1.05 -17.31 -19.95
CA ASP A 242 -1.63 -17.40 -18.62
C ASP A 242 -1.36 -18.73 -17.92
N GLU A 243 -1.44 -19.86 -18.61
CA GLU A 243 -1.12 -21.18 -18.05
C GLU A 243 0.28 -21.22 -17.42
N ALA A 244 1.28 -20.65 -18.11
CA ALA A 244 2.66 -20.60 -17.62
C ALA A 244 2.82 -19.54 -16.52
N ARG A 245 2.15 -18.39 -16.64
CA ARG A 245 2.22 -17.30 -15.65
C ARG A 245 1.62 -17.72 -14.31
N PHE A 246 0.54 -18.49 -14.32
CA PHE A 246 -0.14 -18.98 -13.10
C PHE A 246 0.46 -20.28 -12.55
N ASP A 247 1.51 -20.83 -13.19
CA ASP A 247 2.17 -22.04 -12.70
C ASP A 247 2.87 -21.81 -11.37
N ALA A 248 2.47 -22.58 -10.36
CA ALA A 248 3.05 -22.49 -9.01
C ALA A 248 4.57 -22.77 -8.96
N ARG A 249 5.13 -23.41 -9.98
CA ARG A 249 6.58 -23.63 -10.12
C ARG A 249 7.38 -22.33 -10.26
N LEU A 250 6.74 -21.20 -10.58
CA LEU A 250 7.37 -19.88 -10.58
C LEU A 250 7.57 -19.30 -9.17
N ARG A 251 6.91 -19.82 -8.15
CA ARG A 251 6.97 -19.32 -6.75
C ARG A 251 8.40 -19.15 -6.23
N PRO A 252 9.35 -20.10 -6.37
CA PRO A 252 10.72 -19.93 -5.88
C PRO A 252 11.45 -18.76 -6.54
N PHE A 253 11.19 -18.49 -7.82
CA PHE A 253 11.82 -17.38 -8.55
C PHE A 253 11.34 -16.03 -8.01
N PHE A 254 10.04 -15.88 -7.78
CA PHE A 254 9.48 -14.66 -7.21
C PHE A 254 9.92 -14.45 -5.76
N ALA A 255 9.98 -15.50 -4.96
CA ALA A 255 10.50 -15.45 -3.61
C ALA A 255 11.98 -15.02 -3.58
N LEU A 256 12.79 -15.49 -4.52
CA LEU A 256 14.20 -15.08 -4.66
C LEU A 256 14.31 -13.60 -5.04
N ALA A 257 13.50 -13.11 -5.99
CA ALA A 257 13.50 -11.71 -6.39
C ALA A 257 13.17 -10.79 -5.20
N ALA A 258 12.14 -11.13 -4.43
CA ALA A 258 11.77 -10.39 -3.22
C ALA A 258 12.87 -10.41 -2.15
N ALA A 259 13.54 -11.55 -1.96
CA ALA A 259 14.64 -11.68 -1.02
C ALA A 259 15.85 -10.84 -1.45
N TRP A 260 16.15 -10.77 -2.75
CA TRP A 260 17.22 -9.94 -3.28
C TRP A 260 16.94 -8.45 -3.10
N ASP A 261 15.76 -7.98 -3.46
CA ASP A 261 15.37 -6.58 -3.28
C ASP A 261 15.39 -6.18 -1.78
N ARG A 262 15.01 -7.09 -0.89
CA ARG A 262 15.11 -6.88 0.56
C ARG A 262 16.56 -6.80 1.02
N ALA A 263 17.43 -7.68 0.55
CA ALA A 263 18.83 -7.75 0.99
C ALA A 263 19.69 -6.62 0.41
N LEU A 264 19.50 -6.32 -0.87
CA LEU A 264 20.32 -5.35 -1.59
C LEU A 264 19.81 -3.91 -1.43
N ARG A 265 18.50 -3.74 -1.14
CA ARG A 265 17.84 -2.43 -1.06
C ARG A 265 18.24 -1.52 -2.21
N PRO A 266 17.95 -1.91 -3.47
CA PRO A 266 18.46 -1.21 -4.64
C PRO A 266 18.04 0.26 -4.65
N GLU A 267 19.00 1.12 -4.95
CA GLU A 267 18.84 2.58 -5.03
C GLU A 267 19.41 3.12 -6.35
N GLY A 268 19.27 4.42 -6.59
CA GLY A 268 19.88 5.11 -7.71
C GLY A 268 19.12 4.96 -9.04
N PRO A 269 19.81 5.09 -10.22
CA PRO A 269 19.14 5.14 -11.52
C PRO A 269 18.31 3.90 -11.85
N LEU A 270 18.81 2.71 -11.52
CA LEU A 270 18.08 1.47 -11.78
C LEU A 270 16.80 1.38 -10.97
N SER A 271 16.85 1.76 -9.71
CA SER A 271 15.67 1.83 -8.84
C SER A 271 14.62 2.79 -9.41
N ARG A 272 15.02 3.98 -9.84
CA ARG A 272 14.11 4.96 -10.45
C ARG A 272 13.43 4.47 -11.73
N THR A 273 14.12 3.67 -12.54
CA THR A 273 13.60 3.26 -13.85
C THR A 273 12.95 1.90 -13.88
N ALA A 274 13.26 1.01 -12.94
CA ALA A 274 12.82 -0.39 -12.97
C ALA A 274 11.96 -0.83 -11.78
N ALA A 275 11.98 -0.13 -10.66
CA ALA A 275 11.09 -0.46 -9.55
C ALA A 275 9.69 0.12 -9.76
N ASP A 276 8.66 -0.66 -9.49
CA ASP A 276 7.26 -0.18 -9.47
C ASP A 276 6.92 0.57 -8.18
N HIS A 277 7.61 0.22 -7.07
CA HIS A 277 7.34 0.78 -5.76
C HIS A 277 8.62 1.10 -5.00
N HIS A 278 8.53 2.16 -4.19
CA HIS A 278 9.53 2.54 -3.20
C HIS A 278 8.93 2.48 -1.80
N LEU A 279 9.68 1.93 -0.85
CA LEU A 279 9.34 1.95 0.56
C LEU A 279 10.18 3.01 1.26
N HIS A 280 9.54 3.86 2.05
CA HIS A 280 10.14 4.97 2.79
C HIS A 280 9.84 4.85 4.28
N LEU A 281 10.81 5.16 5.12
CA LEU A 281 10.62 5.38 6.55
C LEU A 281 10.93 6.83 6.86
N LEU A 282 9.91 7.58 7.18
CA LEU A 282 10.02 8.99 7.50
C LEU A 282 10.07 9.17 9.01
N VAL A 283 10.92 10.08 9.49
CA VAL A 283 11.05 10.40 10.91
C VAL A 283 10.40 11.74 11.20
N ARG A 284 9.48 11.79 12.17
CA ARG A 284 8.77 13.00 12.60
C ARG A 284 9.76 13.98 13.26
N ARG A 285 9.80 15.20 12.76
CA ARG A 285 10.63 16.33 13.30
C ARG A 285 10.23 16.70 14.73
#